data_4e083cb69e01955379655fad21775f55
#
_entry.id   4e083cb69e01955379655fad21775f55
#
_cell.length_a   1.000
_cell.length_b   1.000
_cell.length_c   1.000
_cell.angle_alpha   90.00
_cell.angle_beta   90.00
_cell.angle_gamma   90.00
#
_symmetry.space_group_name_H-M   'P 1'
#
loop_
_entity.id
_entity.type
_entity.pdbx_description
1 polymer ?
#
loop_
_entity_poly.entity_id
_entity_poly.type
_entity_poly.pdbx_seq_one_letter_code
_entity_poly.pdbx_strand_id
1 'polypeptide(L)'
;MKQLMTCFIFLMCFQNTKAQSLEKVWATDTVLKVPESVLLDEKNEKLFVSNIEGKGPWDKDGKGSIALLTMGGKILNPQWVKGLNAPKGMSLYRDFLMVADVDSVVIIDVFKGAVIKKVYVDGAQGLNDITTDKLGNIYVSDTKTKKIFYIGLYKGDVKVYLDGLNAPNGLCFADHTLHFLDAGGFYKLGKNKEKILIADGMSQDTDGVEQVDDDHFLVSCWSGVIWMVNANGQKTKLLETKSDGVNSADIGYDKKSKTLYVPTFWKNNVVAYQLKN
;
A
#
# COMPACT_ATOMS: atom_id res chain seq x y z
N MET A 1 -67.29 28.41 4.03
CA MET A 1 -65.88 28.43 3.66
C MET A 1 -65.27 27.01 4.01
N LYS A 2 -65.04 26.16 3.00
CA LYS A 2 -64.44 24.84 3.19
C LYS A 2 -62.94 24.98 2.89
N GLN A 3 -62.08 24.74 3.92
CA GLN A 3 -60.63 24.68 3.74
C GLN A 3 -60.29 23.33 3.13
N LEU A 4 -59.66 23.35 1.97
CA LEU A 4 -59.04 22.17 1.36
C LEU A 4 -57.65 21.99 1.97
N MET A 5 -57.43 20.89 2.68
CA MET A 5 -56.14 20.51 3.25
C MET A 5 -55.41 19.65 2.21
N THR A 6 -54.45 20.25 1.51
CA THR A 6 -53.61 19.57 0.52
C THR A 6 -52.52 18.78 1.27
N CYS A 7 -52.62 17.47 1.27
CA CYS A 7 -51.62 16.57 1.85
C CYS A 7 -50.46 16.38 0.84
N PHE A 8 -49.28 16.93 1.13
CA PHE A 8 -48.06 16.69 0.35
C PHE A 8 -47.48 15.32 0.76
N ILE A 9 -47.60 14.33 -0.09
CA ILE A 9 -46.92 13.03 0.07
C ILE A 9 -45.49 13.21 -0.43
N PHE A 10 -44.52 13.22 0.51
CA PHE A 10 -43.09 13.19 0.21
C PHE A 10 -42.71 11.75 -0.18
N LEU A 11 -42.54 11.51 -1.47
CA LEU A 11 -42.06 10.25 -2.00
C LEU A 11 -40.55 10.17 -1.69
N MET A 12 -40.14 9.49 -0.60
CA MET A 12 -38.75 9.16 -0.36
C MET A 12 -38.34 8.09 -1.37
N CYS A 13 -37.61 8.48 -2.41
CA CYS A 13 -36.88 7.53 -3.25
C CYS A 13 -35.72 6.93 -2.43
N PHE A 14 -35.92 5.73 -1.89
CA PHE A 14 -34.81 4.92 -1.40
C PHE A 14 -33.97 4.51 -2.62
N GLN A 15 -32.87 5.20 -2.85
CA GLN A 15 -31.82 4.70 -3.73
C GLN A 15 -31.20 3.50 -3.00
N ASN A 16 -31.41 2.30 -3.51
CA ASN A 16 -30.67 1.11 -3.13
C ASN A 16 -29.19 1.30 -3.58
N THR A 17 -28.39 1.99 -2.78
CA THR A 17 -26.94 1.94 -2.95
C THR A 17 -26.49 0.55 -2.59
N LYS A 18 -26.09 -0.25 -3.57
CA LYS A 18 -25.40 -1.52 -3.29
C LYS A 18 -24.20 -1.21 -2.43
N ALA A 19 -24.04 -1.96 -1.34
CA ALA A 19 -22.85 -1.83 -0.50
C ALA A 19 -21.60 -2.23 -1.32
N GLN A 20 -20.56 -1.42 -1.25
CA GLN A 20 -19.26 -1.75 -1.85
C GLN A 20 -18.75 -3.07 -1.28
N SER A 21 -18.18 -3.91 -2.12
CA SER A 21 -17.67 -5.23 -1.73
C SER A 21 -16.47 -5.64 -2.58
N LEU A 22 -15.68 -6.58 -2.06
CA LEU A 22 -14.57 -7.20 -2.77
C LEU A 22 -14.95 -8.63 -3.17
N GLU A 23 -14.87 -8.93 -4.46
CA GLU A 23 -15.12 -10.27 -5.02
C GLU A 23 -13.80 -10.87 -5.49
N LYS A 24 -13.44 -12.06 -4.97
CA LYS A 24 -12.20 -12.73 -5.35
C LYS A 24 -12.24 -13.13 -6.84
N VAL A 25 -11.18 -12.75 -7.58
CA VAL A 25 -11.03 -13.04 -9.01
C VAL A 25 -10.06 -14.20 -9.23
N TRP A 26 -8.86 -14.12 -8.64
CA TRP A 26 -7.84 -15.16 -8.73
C TRP A 26 -6.93 -15.16 -7.51
N ALA A 27 -6.16 -16.22 -7.36
CA ALA A 27 -5.00 -16.29 -6.47
C ALA A 27 -3.85 -16.95 -7.21
N THR A 28 -2.62 -16.53 -6.91
CA THR A 28 -1.42 -17.22 -7.42
C THR A 28 -1.23 -18.57 -6.73
N ASP A 29 -0.36 -19.41 -7.30
CA ASP A 29 0.21 -20.52 -6.56
C ASP A 29 1.00 -20.02 -5.35
N THR A 30 1.23 -20.92 -4.37
CA THR A 30 1.91 -20.64 -3.09
C THR A 30 3.44 -20.76 -3.19
N VAL A 31 4.01 -20.29 -4.29
CA VAL A 31 5.47 -20.36 -4.56
C VAL A 31 6.22 -19.08 -4.17
N LEU A 32 5.49 -18.00 -3.91
CA LEU A 32 6.04 -16.77 -3.34
C LEU A 32 6.46 -17.05 -1.90
N LYS A 33 7.47 -16.32 -1.41
CA LYS A 33 8.00 -16.59 -0.08
C LYS A 33 7.87 -15.38 0.82
N VAL A 34 6.80 -15.37 1.60
CA VAL A 34 6.41 -14.26 2.47
C VAL A 34 6.25 -12.97 1.64
N PRO A 35 5.28 -12.96 0.67
CA PRO A 35 5.00 -11.78 -0.13
C PRO A 35 4.47 -10.68 0.78
N GLU A 36 5.07 -9.50 0.67
CA GLU A 36 4.76 -8.40 1.58
C GLU A 36 4.11 -7.21 0.88
N SER A 37 4.57 -6.85 -0.33
CA SER A 37 3.96 -5.76 -1.11
C SER A 37 3.70 -6.16 -2.55
N VAL A 38 2.67 -5.58 -3.15
CA VAL A 38 2.37 -5.72 -4.59
C VAL A 38 2.28 -4.34 -5.21
N LEU A 39 3.09 -4.10 -6.24
CA LEU A 39 3.06 -2.86 -7.00
C LEU A 39 2.69 -3.11 -8.47
N LEU A 40 1.77 -2.30 -8.99
CA LEU A 40 1.37 -2.34 -10.39
C LEU A 40 2.29 -1.48 -11.26
N ASP A 41 2.81 -2.06 -12.34
CA ASP A 41 3.39 -1.36 -13.48
C ASP A 41 2.35 -1.32 -14.62
N GLU A 42 1.51 -0.29 -14.63
CA GLU A 42 0.44 -0.12 -15.62
C GLU A 42 0.99 -0.04 -17.06
N LYS A 43 2.15 0.59 -17.23
CA LYS A 43 2.78 0.79 -18.56
C LYS A 43 3.18 -0.53 -19.21
N ASN A 44 3.70 -1.46 -18.44
CA ASN A 44 4.21 -2.74 -18.90
C ASN A 44 3.25 -3.91 -18.61
N GLU A 45 2.08 -3.65 -18.01
CA GLU A 45 1.07 -4.64 -17.62
C GLU A 45 1.66 -5.75 -16.75
N LYS A 46 2.42 -5.38 -15.73
CA LYS A 46 3.11 -6.27 -14.79
C LYS A 46 2.77 -5.95 -13.34
N LEU A 47 2.95 -6.94 -12.49
CA LEU A 47 2.98 -6.78 -11.05
C LEU A 47 4.37 -7.14 -10.55
N PHE A 48 4.93 -6.29 -9.69
CA PHE A 48 6.07 -6.61 -8.85
C PHE A 48 5.56 -7.07 -7.49
N VAL A 49 6.19 -8.09 -6.91
CA VAL A 49 5.87 -8.57 -5.56
C VAL A 49 7.16 -8.67 -4.78
N SER A 50 7.25 -7.95 -3.67
CA SER A 50 8.37 -8.10 -2.74
C SER A 50 8.21 -9.37 -1.90
N ASN A 51 9.25 -10.19 -1.82
CA ASN A 51 9.29 -11.40 -1.01
C ASN A 51 10.36 -11.23 0.06
N ILE A 52 9.96 -11.28 1.32
CA ILE A 52 10.89 -11.16 2.45
C ILE A 52 11.86 -12.32 2.45
N GLU A 53 11.37 -13.54 2.24
CA GLU A 53 12.20 -14.76 2.35
C GLU A 53 12.98 -14.81 3.69
N GLY A 54 14.08 -15.57 3.75
CA GLY A 54 14.99 -15.53 4.91
C GLY A 54 14.38 -15.99 6.24
N LYS A 55 14.89 -15.43 7.34
CA LYS A 55 14.54 -15.84 8.70
C LYS A 55 13.51 -14.92 9.36
N GLY A 56 13.51 -13.66 9.00
CA GLY A 56 12.62 -12.68 9.63
C GLY A 56 12.45 -11.40 8.83
N PRO A 57 11.40 -10.63 9.15
CA PRO A 57 10.99 -9.48 8.35
C PRO A 57 11.94 -8.27 8.42
N TRP A 58 13.02 -8.37 9.20
CA TRP A 58 13.99 -7.30 9.40
C TRP A 58 15.44 -7.79 9.31
N ASP A 59 15.63 -9.02 8.85
CA ASP A 59 16.98 -9.62 8.77
C ASP A 59 17.72 -9.09 7.54
N LYS A 60 19.03 -8.91 7.70
CA LYS A 60 19.95 -8.53 6.62
C LYS A 60 20.73 -9.74 6.14
N ASP A 61 20.04 -10.71 5.57
CA ASP A 61 20.62 -11.99 5.19
C ASP A 61 20.81 -12.19 3.66
N GLY A 62 20.41 -11.20 2.87
CA GLY A 62 20.56 -11.20 1.41
C GLY A 62 19.68 -12.21 0.68
N LYS A 63 18.60 -12.71 1.30
CA LYS A 63 17.73 -13.74 0.72
C LYS A 63 16.49 -13.18 0.05
N GLY A 64 16.10 -11.96 0.39
CA GLY A 64 14.92 -11.30 -0.17
C GLY A 64 14.98 -11.13 -1.68
N SER A 65 13.83 -11.10 -2.30
CA SER A 65 13.69 -11.00 -3.75
C SER A 65 12.48 -10.16 -4.17
N ILE A 66 12.45 -9.81 -5.46
CA ILE A 66 11.26 -9.28 -6.13
C ILE A 66 10.81 -10.33 -7.15
N ALA A 67 9.55 -10.73 -7.10
CA ALA A 67 8.91 -11.53 -8.13
C ALA A 67 8.27 -10.65 -9.19
N LEU A 68 8.16 -11.18 -10.42
CA LEU A 68 7.50 -10.56 -11.56
C LEU A 68 6.32 -11.42 -12.00
N LEU A 69 5.12 -10.81 -12.08
CA LEU A 69 3.88 -11.46 -12.48
C LEU A 69 3.22 -10.72 -13.64
N THR A 70 2.30 -11.39 -14.32
CA THR A 70 1.29 -10.71 -15.16
C THR A 70 0.18 -10.16 -14.27
N MET A 71 -0.62 -9.20 -14.77
CA MET A 71 -1.81 -8.69 -14.07
C MET A 71 -2.88 -9.77 -13.82
N GLY A 72 -2.87 -10.86 -14.60
CA GLY A 72 -3.73 -12.03 -14.38
C GLY A 72 -3.20 -13.04 -13.37
N GLY A 73 -2.14 -12.71 -12.63
CA GLY A 73 -1.61 -13.56 -11.55
C GLY A 73 -0.66 -14.67 -11.99
N LYS A 74 -0.33 -14.81 -13.29
CA LYS A 74 0.68 -15.77 -13.74
C LYS A 74 2.06 -15.29 -13.30
N ILE A 75 2.77 -16.11 -12.51
CA ILE A 75 4.14 -15.83 -12.09
C ILE A 75 5.07 -16.05 -13.29
N LEU A 76 5.75 -14.98 -13.73
CA LEU A 76 6.72 -14.99 -14.82
C LEU A 76 8.11 -15.37 -14.32
N ASN A 77 8.50 -14.79 -13.18
CA ASN A 77 9.74 -15.09 -12.50
C ASN A 77 9.57 -14.86 -10.99
N PRO A 78 9.64 -15.92 -10.16
CA PRO A 78 9.41 -15.80 -8.71
C PRO A 78 10.54 -15.07 -7.97
N GLN A 79 11.70 -14.91 -8.61
CA GLN A 79 12.88 -14.22 -8.07
C GLN A 79 13.56 -13.41 -9.19
N TRP A 80 12.81 -12.47 -9.77
CA TRP A 80 13.28 -11.62 -10.86
C TRP A 80 14.48 -10.74 -10.47
N VAL A 81 14.47 -10.20 -9.25
CA VAL A 81 15.64 -9.58 -8.61
C VAL A 81 15.90 -10.31 -7.29
N LYS A 82 17.17 -10.59 -6.99
CA LYS A 82 17.62 -11.32 -5.80
C LYS A 82 18.66 -10.52 -5.01
N GLY A 83 18.96 -10.99 -3.81
CA GLY A 83 20.04 -10.44 -2.99
C GLY A 83 19.63 -9.18 -2.24
N LEU A 84 18.34 -8.97 -2.06
CA LEU A 84 17.78 -8.01 -1.12
C LEU A 84 17.78 -8.63 0.29
N ASN A 85 17.59 -7.83 1.31
CA ASN A 85 17.53 -8.33 2.68
C ASN A 85 16.11 -8.81 3.02
N ALA A 86 15.23 -7.89 3.38
CA ALA A 86 13.82 -8.14 3.64
C ALA A 86 13.00 -7.05 2.96
N PRO A 87 12.88 -7.09 1.61
CA PRO A 87 12.21 -6.04 0.84
C PRO A 87 10.73 -5.98 1.20
N LYS A 88 10.21 -4.76 1.28
CA LYS A 88 8.84 -4.45 1.66
C LYS A 88 8.18 -3.55 0.62
N GLY A 89 7.60 -2.44 1.03
CA GLY A 89 6.93 -1.52 0.16
C GLY A 89 7.76 -1.07 -1.04
N MET A 90 7.07 -0.82 -2.14
CA MET A 90 7.67 -0.48 -3.43
C MET A 90 6.98 0.73 -4.05
N SER A 91 7.74 1.51 -4.82
CA SER A 91 7.22 2.61 -5.64
C SER A 91 7.89 2.65 -6.99
N LEU A 92 7.16 3.05 -8.02
CA LEU A 92 7.66 3.17 -9.38
C LEU A 92 7.72 4.64 -9.79
N TYR A 93 8.89 5.06 -10.25
CA TYR A 93 9.05 6.36 -10.89
C TYR A 93 9.77 6.20 -12.23
N ARG A 94 9.06 6.47 -13.33
CA ARG A 94 9.52 6.19 -14.69
C ARG A 94 9.88 4.71 -14.86
N ASP A 95 11.13 4.42 -15.13
CA ASP A 95 11.66 3.06 -15.37
C ASP A 95 12.48 2.54 -14.17
N PHE A 96 12.28 3.15 -13.01
CA PHE A 96 12.98 2.81 -11.77
C PHE A 96 12.00 2.31 -10.72
N LEU A 97 12.22 1.10 -10.25
CA LEU A 97 11.54 0.53 -9.10
C LEU A 97 12.36 0.82 -7.85
N MET A 98 11.79 1.56 -6.90
CA MET A 98 12.33 1.80 -5.57
C MET A 98 11.74 0.80 -4.60
N VAL A 99 12.59 0.22 -3.75
CA VAL A 99 12.20 -0.82 -2.78
C VAL A 99 12.76 -0.45 -1.42
N ALA A 100 11.91 -0.44 -0.40
CA ALA A 100 12.35 -0.34 1.00
C ALA A 100 12.98 -1.67 1.45
N ASP A 101 14.25 -1.66 1.88
CA ASP A 101 15.01 -2.87 2.24
C ASP A 101 15.77 -2.66 3.55
N VAL A 102 15.07 -2.80 4.66
CA VAL A 102 15.52 -2.73 6.06
C VAL A 102 16.10 -1.36 6.45
N ASP A 103 17.26 -0.97 5.93
CA ASP A 103 17.95 0.30 6.22
C ASP A 103 18.41 1.03 4.96
N SER A 104 18.00 0.55 3.82
CA SER A 104 18.32 1.15 2.54
C SER A 104 17.12 1.18 1.59
N VAL A 105 17.10 2.17 0.70
CA VAL A 105 16.23 2.16 -0.48
C VAL A 105 17.03 1.62 -1.66
N VAL A 106 16.56 0.52 -2.24
CA VAL A 106 17.18 -0.12 -3.39
C VAL A 106 16.50 0.37 -4.66
N ILE A 107 17.27 0.84 -5.63
CA ILE A 107 16.78 1.32 -6.93
C ILE A 107 17.13 0.28 -8.00
N ILE A 108 16.11 -0.17 -8.72
CA ILE A 108 16.18 -1.24 -9.72
C ILE A 108 15.76 -0.68 -11.07
N ASP A 109 16.53 -0.97 -12.12
CA ASP A 109 16.13 -0.72 -13.52
C ASP A 109 15.11 -1.79 -13.92
N VAL A 110 13.88 -1.39 -14.26
CA VAL A 110 12.79 -2.34 -14.54
C VAL A 110 12.97 -3.15 -15.82
N PHE A 111 13.73 -2.64 -16.81
CA PHE A 111 13.99 -3.35 -18.06
C PHE A 111 15.09 -4.39 -17.91
N LYS A 112 16.09 -4.09 -17.07
CA LYS A 112 17.24 -4.98 -16.85
C LYS A 112 17.01 -5.97 -15.72
N GLY A 113 16.06 -5.70 -14.80
CA GLY A 113 15.92 -6.48 -13.57
C GLY A 113 17.19 -6.42 -12.72
N ALA A 114 17.85 -5.26 -12.68
CA ALA A 114 19.15 -5.10 -12.06
C ALA A 114 19.15 -3.95 -11.05
N VAL A 115 19.72 -4.21 -9.87
CA VAL A 115 19.99 -3.17 -8.88
C VAL A 115 21.03 -2.21 -9.45
N ILE A 116 20.67 -0.92 -9.56
CA ILE A 116 21.56 0.13 -10.05
C ILE A 116 22.10 1.02 -8.92
N LYS A 117 21.40 1.07 -7.77
CA LYS A 117 21.83 1.89 -6.64
C LYS A 117 21.22 1.36 -5.34
N LYS A 118 21.97 1.46 -4.25
CA LYS A 118 21.45 1.35 -2.87
C LYS A 118 21.72 2.68 -2.16
N VAL A 119 20.66 3.26 -1.58
CA VAL A 119 20.74 4.50 -0.81
C VAL A 119 20.55 4.13 0.65
N TYR A 120 21.63 4.12 1.42
CA TYR A 120 21.54 3.90 2.87
C TYR A 120 20.87 5.10 3.54
N VAL A 121 19.96 4.83 4.44
CA VAL A 121 19.24 5.82 5.23
C VAL A 121 19.83 5.81 6.64
N ASP A 122 20.64 6.83 6.94
CA ASP A 122 21.32 6.91 8.23
C ASP A 122 20.32 6.94 9.39
N GLY A 123 20.55 6.06 10.37
CA GLY A 123 19.69 5.88 11.53
C GLY A 123 18.42 5.03 11.28
N ALA A 124 18.16 4.57 10.06
CA ALA A 124 17.04 3.67 9.78
C ALA A 124 17.30 2.26 10.35
N GLN A 125 16.23 1.61 10.81
CA GLN A 125 16.28 0.26 11.37
C GLN A 125 15.18 -0.67 10.84
N GLY A 126 14.15 -0.11 10.23
CA GLY A 126 13.00 -0.87 9.78
C GLY A 126 12.19 -0.10 8.74
N LEU A 127 12.85 0.22 7.60
CA LEU A 127 12.16 0.81 6.46
C LEU A 127 11.06 -0.15 6.02
N ASN A 128 9.86 0.39 5.84
CA ASN A 128 8.67 -0.40 5.58
C ASN A 128 8.01 -0.01 4.25
N ASP A 129 7.21 1.02 4.20
CA ASP A 129 6.57 1.40 2.96
C ASP A 129 7.21 2.64 2.32
N ILE A 130 7.00 2.80 1.01
CA ILE A 130 7.66 3.81 0.19
C ILE A 130 6.71 4.37 -0.87
N THR A 131 6.70 5.67 -1.03
CA THR A 131 5.98 6.34 -2.12
C THR A 131 6.85 7.42 -2.76
N THR A 132 6.47 7.87 -3.95
CA THR A 132 7.18 8.93 -4.68
C THR A 132 6.24 10.06 -5.07
N ASP A 133 6.77 11.30 -5.05
CA ASP A 133 6.06 12.42 -5.62
C ASP A 133 6.26 12.49 -7.17
N LYS A 134 5.58 13.43 -7.81
CA LYS A 134 5.67 13.64 -9.27
C LYS A 134 7.06 14.04 -9.79
N LEU A 135 7.95 14.45 -8.90
CA LEU A 135 9.33 14.80 -9.22
C LEU A 135 10.31 13.63 -8.99
N GLY A 136 9.80 12.51 -8.45
CA GLY A 136 10.57 11.32 -8.11
C GLY A 136 11.26 11.42 -6.76
N ASN A 137 10.93 12.42 -5.92
CA ASN A 137 11.39 12.40 -4.55
C ASN A 137 10.71 11.26 -3.79
N ILE A 138 11.47 10.59 -2.96
CA ILE A 138 11.09 9.37 -2.26
C ILE A 138 10.73 9.71 -0.82
N TYR A 139 9.62 9.17 -0.34
CA TYR A 139 9.23 9.16 1.05
C TYR A 139 9.18 7.70 1.51
N VAL A 140 9.83 7.39 2.61
CA VAL A 140 9.90 6.02 3.13
C VAL A 140 9.64 6.02 4.64
N SER A 141 8.71 5.19 5.09
CA SER A 141 8.41 4.99 6.50
C SER A 141 9.43 4.06 7.15
N ASP A 142 9.75 4.33 8.41
CA ASP A 142 10.51 3.44 9.27
C ASP A 142 9.70 3.15 10.53
N THR A 143 9.09 1.98 10.57
CA THR A 143 8.23 1.56 11.66
C THR A 143 8.99 1.43 12.98
N LYS A 144 10.26 1.01 12.95
CA LYS A 144 11.08 0.83 14.15
C LYS A 144 11.57 2.14 14.75
N THR A 145 12.00 3.08 13.93
CA THR A 145 12.48 4.38 14.41
C THR A 145 11.38 5.43 14.50
N LYS A 146 10.12 5.08 14.09
CA LYS A 146 8.93 5.92 14.20
C LYS A 146 9.04 7.22 13.39
N LYS A 147 9.60 7.12 12.19
CA LYS A 147 9.91 8.24 11.31
C LYS A 147 9.41 8.00 9.89
N ILE A 148 9.29 9.09 9.14
CA ILE A 148 9.28 9.07 7.69
C ILE A 148 10.52 9.83 7.21
N PHE A 149 11.29 9.21 6.32
CA PHE A 149 12.44 9.82 5.69
C PHE A 149 12.08 10.34 4.30
N TYR A 150 12.81 11.35 3.87
CA TYR A 150 12.80 11.90 2.51
C TYR A 150 14.15 11.65 1.86
N ILE A 151 14.12 11.25 0.58
CA ILE A 151 15.31 11.06 -0.23
C ILE A 151 15.09 11.78 -1.56
N GLY A 152 15.94 12.78 -1.84
CA GLY A 152 15.95 13.47 -3.13
C GLY A 152 16.53 12.56 -4.21
N LEU A 153 15.74 12.12 -5.19
CA LEU A 153 16.19 11.17 -6.20
C LEU A 153 17.44 11.61 -6.95
N TYR A 154 17.49 12.89 -7.35
CA TYR A 154 18.59 13.44 -8.15
C TYR A 154 19.74 13.98 -7.30
N LYS A 155 19.43 14.58 -6.15
CA LYS A 155 20.42 15.17 -5.25
C LYS A 155 21.03 14.13 -4.32
N GLY A 156 20.30 13.07 -4.03
CA GLY A 156 20.71 12.02 -3.09
C GLY A 156 20.73 12.49 -1.63
N ASP A 157 20.11 13.65 -1.33
CA ASP A 157 19.99 14.15 0.04
C ASP A 157 18.98 13.27 0.81
N VAL A 158 19.41 12.79 1.96
CA VAL A 158 18.58 12.00 2.88
C VAL A 158 18.34 12.81 4.14
N LYS A 159 17.08 12.88 4.58
CA LYS A 159 16.72 13.58 5.82
C LYS A 159 15.49 13.02 6.47
N VAL A 160 15.36 13.19 7.78
CA VAL A 160 14.10 12.97 8.49
C VAL A 160 13.06 13.95 7.97
N TYR A 161 11.95 13.43 7.46
CA TYR A 161 10.87 14.24 6.94
C TYR A 161 9.78 14.49 7.99
N LEU A 162 9.41 13.43 8.74
CA LEU A 162 8.48 13.47 9.86
C LEU A 162 9.01 12.56 10.98
N ASP A 163 8.86 12.99 12.23
CA ASP A 163 9.32 12.27 13.43
C ASP A 163 8.21 12.20 14.47
N GLY A 164 8.40 11.40 15.52
CA GLY A 164 7.47 11.29 16.63
C GLY A 164 6.17 10.57 16.30
N LEU A 165 6.23 9.64 15.33
CA LEU A 165 5.13 8.76 14.98
C LEU A 165 5.04 7.58 16.00
N ASN A 166 4.03 6.72 15.87
CA ASN A 166 3.86 5.56 16.74
C ASN A 166 4.32 4.26 16.05
N ALA A 167 3.73 3.95 14.91
CA ALA A 167 4.08 2.81 14.06
C ALA A 167 3.78 3.16 12.59
N PRO A 168 4.54 4.09 11.98
CA PRO A 168 4.30 4.50 10.60
C PRO A 168 4.51 3.32 9.66
N ASN A 169 3.59 3.16 8.70
CA ASN A 169 3.63 2.11 7.71
C ASN A 169 3.19 2.69 6.35
N GLY A 170 2.07 2.25 5.78
CA GLY A 170 1.60 2.60 4.46
C GLY A 170 1.68 4.09 4.09
N LEU A 171 2.21 4.38 2.92
CA LEU A 171 2.41 5.72 2.37
C LEU A 171 1.77 5.85 0.99
N CYS A 172 1.01 6.91 0.76
CA CYS A 172 0.48 7.23 -0.55
C CYS A 172 0.67 8.72 -0.84
N PHE A 173 1.31 9.06 -1.96
CA PHE A 173 1.42 10.45 -2.41
C PHE A 173 0.32 10.74 -3.42
N ALA A 174 -0.75 11.37 -2.96
CA ALA A 174 -1.93 11.69 -3.75
C ALA A 174 -2.26 13.18 -3.62
N ASP A 175 -2.76 13.81 -4.68
CA ASP A 175 -3.19 15.22 -4.71
C ASP A 175 -2.16 16.21 -4.13
N HIS A 176 -0.89 16.02 -4.50
CA HIS A 176 0.26 16.78 -4.01
C HIS A 176 0.49 16.70 -2.49
N THR A 177 -0.08 15.72 -1.83
CA THR A 177 -0.03 15.54 -0.38
C THR A 177 0.41 14.12 -0.02
N LEU A 178 1.26 14.00 1.00
CA LEU A 178 1.60 12.72 1.59
C LEU A 178 0.48 12.27 2.52
N HIS A 179 -0.08 11.11 2.22
CA HIS A 179 -0.98 10.36 3.09
C HIS A 179 -0.20 9.23 3.74
N PHE A 180 -0.51 8.90 4.98
CA PHE A 180 0.22 7.86 5.70
C PHE A 180 -0.62 7.19 6.79
N LEU A 181 -0.28 5.96 7.08
CA LEU A 181 -0.82 5.17 8.17
C LEU A 181 0.09 5.24 9.39
N ASP A 182 -0.48 5.38 10.58
CA ASP A 182 0.25 5.41 11.84
C ASP A 182 -0.59 4.78 12.96
N ALA A 183 -0.26 3.55 13.37
CA ALA A 183 -0.86 2.83 14.49
C ALA A 183 -2.41 2.83 14.49
N GLY A 184 -3.02 2.43 13.37
CA GLY A 184 -4.47 2.31 13.22
C GLY A 184 -5.17 3.60 12.82
N GLY A 185 -4.43 4.69 12.65
CA GLY A 185 -4.91 5.96 12.09
C GLY A 185 -4.48 6.16 10.65
N PHE A 186 -5.32 6.83 9.88
CA PHE A 186 -5.03 7.31 8.54
C PHE A 186 -4.97 8.83 8.54
N TYR A 187 -3.87 9.38 8.06
CA TYR A 187 -3.55 10.80 8.13
C TYR A 187 -3.14 11.34 6.77
N LYS A 188 -3.30 12.65 6.59
CA LYS A 188 -2.60 13.41 5.55
C LYS A 188 -1.71 14.48 6.18
N LEU A 189 -0.68 14.87 5.44
CA LEU A 189 0.23 15.92 5.88
C LEU A 189 -0.31 17.29 5.48
N GLY A 190 -0.43 18.20 6.43
CA GLY A 190 -0.78 19.59 6.20
C GLY A 190 0.40 20.42 5.65
N LYS A 191 0.14 21.67 5.28
CA LYS A 191 1.13 22.57 4.65
C LYS A 191 2.36 22.84 5.53
N ASN A 192 2.17 22.87 6.85
CA ASN A 192 3.25 23.06 7.83
C ASN A 192 3.74 21.73 8.43
N LYS A 193 3.50 20.62 7.74
CA LYS A 193 3.82 19.26 8.17
C LYS A 193 3.06 18.79 9.42
N GLU A 194 1.95 19.40 9.76
CA GLU A 194 1.07 18.92 10.80
C GLU A 194 0.34 17.64 10.35
N LYS A 195 0.15 16.69 11.26
CA LYS A 195 -0.64 15.49 11.03
C LYS A 195 -2.13 15.86 11.06
N ILE A 196 -2.83 15.70 9.96
CA ILE A 196 -4.28 15.87 9.86
C ILE A 196 -4.92 14.49 9.83
N LEU A 197 -5.68 14.16 10.86
CA LEU A 197 -6.40 12.89 10.95
C LEU A 197 -7.53 12.87 9.90
N ILE A 198 -7.57 11.79 9.11
CA ILE A 198 -8.68 11.48 8.21
C ILE A 198 -9.61 10.48 8.88
N ALA A 199 -9.06 9.33 9.34
CA ALA A 199 -9.81 8.28 10.02
C ALA A 199 -8.96 7.59 11.09
N ASP A 200 -9.59 7.08 12.13
CA ASP A 200 -8.97 6.29 13.19
C ASP A 200 -9.78 5.03 13.53
N GLY A 201 -9.38 4.30 14.58
CA GLY A 201 -10.09 3.13 15.08
C GLY A 201 -10.04 1.92 14.15
N MET A 202 -9.08 1.86 13.23
CA MET A 202 -8.64 0.63 12.57
C MET A 202 -7.71 -0.15 13.52
N SER A 203 -7.39 -1.41 13.19
CA SER A 203 -6.44 -2.14 14.04
C SER A 203 -5.05 -1.50 13.93
N GLN A 204 -4.23 -1.60 15.00
CA GLN A 204 -2.94 -0.90 15.08
C GLN A 204 -1.91 -1.38 14.06
N ASP A 205 -2.18 -2.50 13.41
CA ASP A 205 -1.39 -3.11 12.35
C ASP A 205 -1.81 -2.67 10.94
N THR A 206 -2.25 -1.40 10.78
CA THR A 206 -2.46 -0.81 9.45
C THR A 206 -1.19 -0.94 8.61
N ASP A 207 -1.35 -1.38 7.36
CA ASP A 207 -0.23 -1.80 6.50
C ASP A 207 -0.15 -0.98 5.20
N GLY A 208 -0.89 -1.31 4.15
CA GLY A 208 -0.87 -0.59 2.88
C GLY A 208 -2.01 0.41 2.72
N VAL A 209 -1.79 1.45 1.90
CA VAL A 209 -2.81 2.43 1.54
C VAL A 209 -2.74 2.79 0.06
N GLU A 210 -3.89 2.65 -0.63
CA GLU A 210 -4.03 2.96 -2.06
C GLU A 210 -5.19 3.92 -2.33
N GLN A 211 -4.95 4.93 -3.15
CA GLN A 211 -6.01 5.85 -3.58
C GLN A 211 -6.87 5.20 -4.66
N VAL A 212 -8.18 5.12 -4.43
CA VAL A 212 -9.17 4.62 -5.40
C VAL A 212 -9.60 5.73 -6.38
N ASP A 213 -10.01 6.84 -5.83
CA ASP A 213 -10.43 8.06 -6.53
C ASP A 213 -10.13 9.29 -5.67
N ASP A 214 -10.64 10.46 -6.04
CA ASP A 214 -10.36 11.73 -5.33
C ASP A 214 -10.82 11.72 -3.86
N ASP A 215 -11.84 10.91 -3.54
CA ASP A 215 -12.48 10.88 -2.22
C ASP A 215 -12.25 9.58 -1.44
N HIS A 216 -11.75 8.51 -2.07
CA HIS A 216 -11.70 7.18 -1.46
C HIS A 216 -10.31 6.56 -1.48
N PHE A 217 -9.99 5.86 -0.39
CA PHE A 217 -8.76 5.09 -0.21
C PHE A 217 -9.07 3.68 0.27
N LEU A 218 -8.29 2.70 -0.21
CA LEU A 218 -8.24 1.37 0.37
C LEU A 218 -7.14 1.33 1.42
N VAL A 219 -7.43 0.76 2.56
CA VAL A 219 -6.46 0.57 3.66
C VAL A 219 -6.47 -0.88 4.08
N SER A 220 -5.32 -1.53 4.07
CA SER A 220 -5.14 -2.87 4.65
C SER A 220 -4.69 -2.79 6.11
N CYS A 221 -5.08 -3.80 6.87
CA CYS A 221 -4.51 -4.10 8.19
C CYS A 221 -3.91 -5.50 8.12
N TRP A 222 -2.69 -5.66 8.54
CA TRP A 222 -1.94 -6.92 8.42
C TRP A 222 -2.67 -8.14 8.99
N SER A 223 -3.51 -7.94 10.01
CA SER A 223 -4.37 -8.98 10.58
C SER A 223 -5.43 -9.55 9.63
N GLY A 224 -5.55 -9.07 8.40
CA GLY A 224 -6.48 -9.60 7.40
C GLY A 224 -7.77 -8.79 7.26
N VAL A 225 -7.71 -7.47 7.41
CA VAL A 225 -8.87 -6.59 7.22
C VAL A 225 -8.56 -5.56 6.14
N ILE A 226 -9.51 -5.32 5.24
CA ILE A 226 -9.43 -4.24 4.25
C ILE A 226 -10.61 -3.30 4.42
N TRP A 227 -10.28 -2.02 4.50
CA TRP A 227 -11.24 -0.93 4.63
C TRP A 227 -11.28 -0.09 3.35
N MET A 228 -12.47 0.40 3.00
CA MET A 228 -12.65 1.60 2.21
C MET A 228 -12.79 2.77 3.18
N VAL A 229 -11.98 3.81 2.99
CA VAL A 229 -12.00 5.03 3.81
C VAL A 229 -12.25 6.21 2.89
N ASN A 230 -13.25 7.05 3.18
CA ASN A 230 -13.45 8.27 2.41
C ASN A 230 -12.74 9.50 3.05
N ALA A 231 -12.63 10.57 2.28
CA ALA A 231 -11.97 11.81 2.71
C ALA A 231 -12.57 12.46 3.97
N ASN A 232 -13.82 12.10 4.34
CA ASN A 232 -14.50 12.55 5.55
C ASN A 232 -14.30 11.60 6.74
N GLY A 233 -13.50 10.56 6.59
CA GLY A 233 -13.17 9.60 7.65
C GLY A 233 -14.19 8.49 7.87
N GLN A 234 -15.20 8.37 7.02
CA GLN A 234 -16.13 7.24 7.07
C GLN A 234 -15.43 5.98 6.55
N LYS A 235 -15.62 4.87 7.24
CA LYS A 235 -14.99 3.58 6.94
C LYS A 235 -16.04 2.52 6.64
N THR A 236 -15.81 1.75 5.59
CA THR A 236 -16.57 0.54 5.26
C THR A 236 -15.62 -0.65 5.22
N LYS A 237 -15.88 -1.68 6.01
CA LYS A 237 -15.10 -2.92 5.96
C LYS A 237 -15.50 -3.71 4.72
N LEU A 238 -14.54 -3.93 3.80
CA LEU A 238 -14.75 -4.63 2.54
C LEU A 238 -14.37 -6.11 2.61
N LEU A 239 -13.37 -6.45 3.43
CA LEU A 239 -12.86 -7.81 3.58
C LEU A 239 -12.41 -8.04 5.02
N GLU A 240 -12.65 -9.26 5.52
CA GLU A 240 -12.06 -9.76 6.76
C GLU A 240 -11.72 -11.24 6.61
N THR A 241 -10.43 -11.55 6.70
CA THR A 241 -9.88 -12.91 6.55
C THR A 241 -9.13 -13.35 7.81
N LYS A 242 -9.25 -12.59 8.89
CA LYS A 242 -8.58 -12.84 10.18
C LYS A 242 -8.92 -14.20 10.77
N SER A 243 -10.20 -14.59 10.71
CA SER A 243 -10.66 -15.90 11.21
C SER A 243 -10.05 -17.07 10.46
N ASP A 244 -9.68 -16.86 9.18
CA ASP A 244 -9.08 -17.88 8.32
C ASP A 244 -7.56 -17.93 8.43
N GLY A 245 -6.98 -17.05 9.27
CA GLY A 245 -5.54 -16.88 9.44
C GLY A 245 -4.84 -16.45 8.16
N VAL A 246 -5.51 -15.61 7.35
CA VAL A 246 -4.95 -15.02 6.13
C VAL A 246 -4.68 -13.55 6.37
N ASN A 247 -3.43 -13.14 6.18
CA ASN A 247 -3.01 -11.75 6.31
C ASN A 247 -3.39 -10.93 5.07
N SER A 248 -3.42 -9.61 5.22
CA SER A 248 -3.43 -8.66 4.12
C SER A 248 -2.33 -7.63 4.37
N ALA A 249 -1.18 -7.83 3.71
CA ALA A 249 -0.03 -6.96 3.85
C ALA A 249 -0.16 -5.72 2.94
N ASP A 250 0.93 -5.16 2.43
CA ASP A 250 0.88 -3.94 1.63
C ASP A 250 0.27 -4.18 0.25
N ILE A 251 -0.85 -3.51 -0.01
CA ILE A 251 -1.74 -3.74 -1.15
C ILE A 251 -1.36 -2.90 -2.38
N GLY A 252 -1.69 -3.41 -3.58
CA GLY A 252 -1.66 -2.62 -4.81
C GLY A 252 -3.04 -2.54 -5.47
N TYR A 253 -3.34 -1.42 -6.14
CA TYR A 253 -4.66 -1.22 -6.73
C TYR A 253 -4.56 -0.73 -8.19
N ASP A 254 -5.27 -1.40 -9.09
CA ASP A 254 -5.48 -0.97 -10.47
C ASP A 254 -6.77 -0.16 -10.57
N LYS A 255 -6.65 1.15 -10.70
CA LYS A 255 -7.78 2.07 -10.85
C LYS A 255 -8.60 1.80 -12.11
N LYS A 256 -7.97 1.35 -13.20
CA LYS A 256 -8.62 1.11 -14.49
C LYS A 256 -9.52 -0.10 -14.46
N SER A 257 -9.03 -1.23 -13.96
CA SER A 257 -9.81 -2.46 -13.82
C SER A 257 -10.55 -2.55 -12.49
N LYS A 258 -10.32 -1.63 -11.54
CA LYS A 258 -10.80 -1.67 -10.16
C LYS A 258 -10.40 -2.97 -9.45
N THR A 259 -9.19 -3.44 -9.68
CA THR A 259 -8.68 -4.68 -9.10
C THR A 259 -7.72 -4.38 -7.97
N LEU A 260 -7.99 -4.94 -6.81
CA LEU A 260 -7.13 -4.90 -5.62
C LEU A 260 -6.28 -6.18 -5.58
N TYR A 261 -4.98 -6.04 -5.42
CA TYR A 261 -4.02 -7.11 -5.25
C TYR A 261 -3.56 -7.16 -3.79
N VAL A 262 -3.72 -8.31 -3.15
CA VAL A 262 -3.46 -8.50 -1.72
C VAL A 262 -2.42 -9.59 -1.52
N PRO A 263 -1.20 -9.24 -1.06
CA PRO A 263 -0.23 -10.25 -0.65
C PRO A 263 -0.65 -10.82 0.71
N THR A 264 -0.60 -12.14 0.84
CA THR A 264 -1.16 -12.84 2.00
C THR A 264 -0.12 -13.24 3.03
N PHE A 265 1.08 -12.70 2.92
CA PHE A 265 2.21 -12.89 3.82
C PHE A 265 2.50 -14.39 4.08
N TRP A 266 2.04 -14.95 5.20
CA TRP A 266 2.31 -16.35 5.58
C TRP A 266 1.64 -17.41 4.68
N LYS A 267 0.66 -17.04 3.88
CA LYS A 267 0.04 -17.98 2.92
C LYS A 267 0.80 -18.06 1.59
N ASN A 268 1.85 -17.25 1.41
CA ASN A 268 2.79 -17.34 0.29
C ASN A 268 2.16 -17.14 -1.09
N ASN A 269 1.09 -16.36 -1.18
CA ASN A 269 0.45 -16.03 -2.46
C ASN A 269 -0.06 -14.59 -2.50
N VAL A 270 -0.44 -14.15 -3.68
CA VAL A 270 -1.20 -12.92 -3.94
C VAL A 270 -2.60 -13.29 -4.35
N VAL A 271 -3.59 -12.60 -3.81
CA VAL A 271 -5.00 -12.74 -4.17
C VAL A 271 -5.48 -11.45 -4.81
N ALA A 272 -6.18 -11.56 -5.95
CA ALA A 272 -6.82 -10.41 -6.59
C ALA A 272 -8.31 -10.40 -6.28
N TYR A 273 -8.81 -9.21 -6.00
CA TYR A 273 -10.22 -8.93 -5.76
C TYR A 273 -10.72 -7.83 -6.69
N GLN A 274 -11.91 -8.01 -7.23
CA GLN A 274 -12.63 -6.97 -7.95
C GLN A 274 -13.43 -6.12 -6.97
N LEU A 275 -13.20 -4.82 -6.98
CA LEU A 275 -14.04 -3.87 -6.24
C LEU A 275 -15.36 -3.68 -7.00
N LYS A 276 -16.48 -3.99 -6.34
CA LYS A 276 -17.85 -3.81 -6.82
C LYS A 276 -18.50 -2.63 -6.12
N ASN A 277 -19.35 -1.91 -6.86
CA ASN A 277 -20.17 -0.81 -6.36
C ASN A 277 -21.54 -1.32 -5.96
#